data_5f883111ccc530bcf40ae7afa30448ff
#
_entry.id   5f883111ccc530bcf40ae7afa30448ff
#
_cell.length_a   1.000
_cell.length_b   1.000
_cell.length_c   1.000
_cell.angle_alpha   90.00
_cell.angle_beta   90.00
_cell.angle_gamma   90.00
#
_symmetry.space_group_name_H-M   'P 1'
#
loop_
_entity.id
_entity.type
_entity.pdbx_description
1 polymer ?
#
loop_
_entity_poly.entity_id
_entity_poly.type
_entity_poly.pdbx_seq_one_letter_code
_entity_poly.pdbx_strand_id
1 'polypeptide(L)'
;MGYFTSQWFGNFYLKALDHYIKEELHAEHYMRYMDDMVILGKSKKKLHKIHAAIETYLNDNLDLEIKGDWQVFRFEYPVMKDGKPVLDENRKQVTKGRMLDFMGFQFHHDRTTIRKSNIEAARRKANHISKQDKISWYNASVMLSYMGLFKHTDTYNYYIDYIKPKINVKKLKRIVSKHSRKENKHDRLEKGDRNTAGQAGGGRQDIVAVNGLPA
;
A
#
# COMPACT_ATOMS: atom_id res chain seq x y z
N MET A 1 15.63 2.34 7.37
CA MET A 1 14.35 1.63 7.53
C MET A 1 13.86 1.88 8.94
N GLY A 2 12.61 2.32 9.13
CA GLY A 2 12.03 2.54 10.45
C GLY A 2 11.73 1.22 11.17
N TYR A 3 11.59 1.28 12.49
CA TYR A 3 11.14 0.13 13.28
C TYR A 3 9.75 -0.35 12.81
N PHE A 4 9.45 -1.64 13.01
CA PHE A 4 8.14 -2.22 12.67
C PHE A 4 6.96 -1.43 13.29
N THR A 5 7.17 -0.90 14.50
CA THR A 5 6.21 -0.06 15.22
C THR A 5 5.98 1.32 14.61
N SER A 6 6.90 1.86 13.81
CA SER A 6 6.79 3.21 13.23
C SER A 6 5.54 3.37 12.36
N GLN A 7 5.14 2.32 11.65
CA GLN A 7 3.92 2.32 10.84
C GLN A 7 2.66 2.42 11.71
N TRP A 8 2.64 1.75 12.85
CA TRP A 8 1.53 1.80 13.81
C TRP A 8 1.41 3.20 14.42
N PHE A 9 2.53 3.77 14.85
CA PHE A 9 2.55 5.12 15.40
C PHE A 9 2.13 6.17 14.38
N GLY A 10 2.59 6.10 13.13
CA GLY A 10 2.17 7.01 12.07
C GLY A 10 0.66 6.94 11.80
N ASN A 11 0.09 5.74 11.76
CA ASN A 11 -1.36 5.58 11.58
C ASN A 11 -2.15 6.08 12.79
N PHE A 12 -1.65 5.84 14.01
CA PHE A 12 -2.28 6.31 15.24
C PHE A 12 -2.24 7.84 15.33
N TYR A 13 -1.12 8.44 14.96
CA TYR A 13 -0.92 9.90 14.98
C TYR A 13 -1.94 10.65 14.11
N LEU A 14 -2.26 10.09 12.94
CA LEU A 14 -3.22 10.69 12.01
C LEU A 14 -4.68 10.25 12.26
N LYS A 15 -4.96 9.44 13.29
CA LYS A 15 -6.32 8.95 13.56
C LYS A 15 -7.32 10.07 13.82
N ALA A 16 -6.92 11.08 14.59
CA ALA A 16 -7.78 12.23 14.89
C ALA A 16 -8.12 13.03 13.62
N LEU A 17 -7.16 13.17 12.69
CA LEU A 17 -7.39 13.76 11.38
C LEU A 17 -8.39 12.95 10.55
N ASP A 18 -8.32 11.61 10.59
CA ASP A 18 -9.28 10.75 9.87
C ASP A 18 -10.73 10.99 10.35
N HIS A 19 -10.93 11.13 11.68
CA HIS A 19 -12.23 11.48 12.26
C HIS A 19 -12.68 12.87 11.84
N TYR A 20 -11.80 13.88 11.94
CA TYR A 20 -12.09 15.24 11.51
C TYR A 20 -12.56 15.32 10.05
N ILE A 21 -11.83 14.61 9.14
CA ILE A 21 -12.19 14.60 7.71
C ILE A 21 -13.56 13.96 7.47
N LYS A 22 -13.88 12.86 8.18
CA LYS A 22 -15.13 12.13 7.98
C LYS A 22 -16.31 12.75 8.69
N GLU A 23 -16.14 13.13 9.94
CA GLU A 23 -17.23 13.53 10.85
C GLU A 23 -17.51 15.03 10.80
N GLU A 24 -16.46 15.88 10.70
CA GLU A 24 -16.61 17.34 10.69
C GLU A 24 -16.69 17.89 9.25
N LEU A 25 -15.77 17.45 8.37
CA LEU A 25 -15.76 17.92 6.98
C LEU A 25 -16.73 17.16 6.08
N HIS A 26 -17.35 16.08 6.58
CA HIS A 26 -18.30 15.25 5.86
C HIS A 26 -17.79 14.81 4.48
N ALA A 27 -16.53 14.32 4.42
CA ALA A 27 -15.94 13.76 3.22
C ALA A 27 -16.45 12.33 3.02
N GLU A 28 -17.46 12.14 2.15
CA GLU A 28 -18.11 10.85 1.90
C GLU A 28 -17.13 9.78 1.40
N HIS A 29 -16.21 10.17 0.51
CA HIS A 29 -15.24 9.28 -0.12
C HIS A 29 -13.82 9.72 0.24
N TYR A 30 -13.34 9.22 1.34
CA TYR A 30 -12.00 9.47 1.86
C TYR A 30 -11.24 8.16 2.00
N MET A 31 -10.00 8.14 1.53
CA MET A 31 -9.07 7.04 1.65
C MET A 31 -7.70 7.59 2.06
N ARG A 32 -7.04 6.90 2.98
CA ARG A 32 -5.65 7.19 3.37
C ARG A 32 -4.82 5.92 3.41
N TYR A 33 -3.62 6.02 2.91
CA TYR A 33 -2.59 5.01 3.07
C TYR A 33 -1.32 5.70 3.57
N MET A 34 -1.01 5.53 4.83
CA MET A 34 0.06 6.24 5.55
C MET A 34 -0.14 7.77 5.45
N ASP A 35 0.77 8.45 4.75
CA ASP A 35 0.78 9.88 4.47
C ASP A 35 0.03 10.28 3.19
N ASP A 36 -0.24 9.34 2.31
CA ASP A 36 -0.97 9.59 1.07
C ASP A 36 -2.49 9.61 1.32
N MET A 37 -3.16 10.70 0.95
CA MET A 37 -4.61 10.90 1.14
C MET A 37 -5.32 11.17 -0.18
N VAL A 38 -6.50 10.60 -0.36
CA VAL A 38 -7.39 10.84 -1.51
C VAL A 38 -8.79 11.13 -1.03
N ILE A 39 -9.37 12.22 -1.54
CA ILE A 39 -10.76 12.61 -1.28
C ILE A 39 -11.46 12.78 -2.62
N LEU A 40 -12.58 12.08 -2.82
CA LEU A 40 -13.41 12.23 -4.00
C LEU A 40 -14.65 13.07 -3.66
N GLY A 41 -15.03 13.95 -4.56
CA GLY A 41 -16.20 14.82 -4.37
C GLY A 41 -16.72 15.39 -5.68
N LYS A 42 -18.00 15.77 -5.68
CA LYS A 42 -18.69 16.30 -6.87
C LYS A 42 -18.31 17.75 -7.23
N SER A 43 -17.77 18.51 -6.27
CA SER A 43 -17.49 19.94 -6.44
C SER A 43 -16.02 20.27 -6.13
N LYS A 44 -15.30 20.82 -7.10
CA LYS A 44 -13.94 21.33 -6.90
C LYS A 44 -13.88 22.39 -5.80
N LYS A 45 -14.85 23.30 -5.75
CA LYS A 45 -14.92 24.35 -4.72
C LYS A 45 -15.02 23.74 -3.31
N LYS A 46 -15.83 22.65 -3.14
CA LYS A 46 -15.92 21.93 -1.86
C LYS A 46 -14.58 21.25 -1.54
N LEU A 47 -13.95 20.60 -2.51
CA LEU A 47 -12.65 19.95 -2.29
C LEU A 47 -11.54 20.93 -1.90
N HIS A 48 -11.47 22.13 -2.50
CA HIS A 48 -10.53 23.18 -2.08
C HIS A 48 -10.79 23.66 -0.65
N LYS A 49 -12.08 23.79 -0.24
CA LYS A 49 -12.40 24.13 1.15
C LYS A 49 -11.98 23.04 2.13
N ILE A 50 -12.21 21.77 1.78
CA ILE A 50 -11.76 20.62 2.58
C ILE A 50 -10.24 20.63 2.70
N HIS A 51 -9.52 20.86 1.60
CA HIS A 51 -8.05 20.94 1.61
C HIS A 51 -7.56 22.02 2.58
N ALA A 52 -8.08 23.25 2.48
CA ALA A 52 -7.69 24.35 3.36
C ALA A 52 -7.99 24.03 4.85
N ALA A 53 -9.13 23.39 5.14
CA ALA A 53 -9.47 22.97 6.49
C ALA A 53 -8.52 21.88 7.01
N ILE A 54 -8.12 20.92 6.18
CA ILE A 54 -7.12 19.89 6.53
C ILE A 54 -5.75 20.51 6.79
N GLU A 55 -5.34 21.46 5.95
CA GLU A 55 -4.07 22.18 6.10
C GLU A 55 -4.01 22.92 7.43
N THR A 56 -5.07 23.68 7.77
CA THR A 56 -5.21 24.34 9.07
C THR A 56 -5.17 23.33 10.22
N TYR A 57 -5.92 22.22 10.13
CA TYR A 57 -5.94 21.20 11.18
C TYR A 57 -4.56 20.56 11.40
N LEU A 58 -3.84 20.25 10.33
CA LEU A 58 -2.50 19.65 10.41
C LEU A 58 -1.51 20.59 11.08
N ASN A 59 -1.52 21.88 10.72
CA ASN A 59 -0.64 22.89 11.31
C ASN A 59 -0.97 23.12 12.79
N ASP A 60 -2.26 23.29 13.13
CA ASP A 60 -2.67 23.71 14.47
C ASP A 60 -2.61 22.54 15.50
N ASN A 61 -2.84 21.31 15.07
CA ASN A 61 -2.99 20.17 15.99
C ASN A 61 -1.87 19.14 15.90
N LEU A 62 -1.16 19.06 14.79
CA LEU A 62 -0.21 17.99 14.53
C LEU A 62 1.20 18.47 14.14
N ASP A 63 1.40 19.78 13.99
CA ASP A 63 2.68 20.37 13.54
C ASP A 63 3.19 19.71 12.25
N LEU A 64 2.26 19.49 11.29
CA LEU A 64 2.52 18.89 9.99
C LEU A 64 2.07 19.80 8.86
N GLU A 65 2.80 19.73 7.74
CA GLU A 65 2.51 20.48 6.52
C GLU A 65 2.12 19.56 5.36
N ILE A 66 1.19 20.03 4.51
CA ILE A 66 0.87 19.34 3.25
C ILE A 66 1.96 19.65 2.23
N LYS A 67 2.43 18.60 1.52
CA LYS A 67 3.37 18.78 0.41
C LYS A 67 2.76 19.68 -0.68
N GLY A 68 3.59 20.54 -1.28
CA GLY A 68 3.15 21.52 -2.27
C GLY A 68 2.69 20.94 -3.62
N ASP A 69 2.76 19.62 -3.82
CA ASP A 69 2.38 18.92 -5.05
C ASP A 69 0.94 18.36 -5.03
N TRP A 70 0.14 18.74 -4.04
CA TRP A 70 -1.27 18.36 -3.97
C TRP A 70 -2.06 18.88 -5.18
N GLN A 71 -3.12 18.17 -5.59
CA GLN A 71 -3.86 18.50 -6.82
C GLN A 71 -5.35 18.20 -6.68
N VAL A 72 -6.18 19.10 -7.24
CA VAL A 72 -7.62 18.86 -7.47
C VAL A 72 -7.88 18.81 -8.97
N PHE A 73 -8.30 17.66 -9.47
CA PHE A 73 -8.57 17.43 -10.89
C PHE A 73 -9.88 16.67 -11.11
N ARG A 74 -10.35 16.64 -12.35
CA ARG A 74 -11.54 15.86 -12.72
C ARG A 74 -11.13 14.42 -13.00
N PHE A 75 -11.60 13.49 -12.17
CA PHE A 75 -11.38 12.07 -12.34
C PHE A 75 -12.24 11.50 -13.47
N GLU A 76 -13.50 11.96 -13.55
CA GLU A 76 -14.45 11.57 -14.58
C GLU A 76 -15.38 12.73 -14.95
N TYR A 77 -15.64 12.90 -16.23
CA TYR A 77 -16.64 13.84 -16.73
C TYR A 77 -17.14 13.40 -18.12
N PRO A 78 -18.43 13.67 -18.44
CA PRO A 78 -18.99 13.37 -19.74
C PRO A 78 -18.35 14.22 -20.84
N VAL A 79 -18.10 13.60 -21.99
CA VAL A 79 -17.73 14.30 -23.22
C VAL A 79 -18.99 14.88 -23.83
N MET A 80 -18.99 16.21 -24.01
CA MET A 80 -20.12 16.93 -24.64
C MET A 80 -19.69 17.42 -26.02
N LYS A 81 -20.62 17.33 -26.99
CA LYS A 81 -20.49 17.92 -28.32
C LYS A 81 -21.80 18.64 -28.63
N ASP A 82 -21.74 19.90 -28.97
CA ASP A 82 -22.89 20.77 -29.26
C ASP A 82 -23.98 20.75 -28.15
N GLY A 83 -23.52 20.74 -26.88
CA GLY A 83 -24.41 20.70 -25.71
C GLY A 83 -25.05 19.35 -25.42
N LYS A 84 -24.76 18.30 -26.22
CA LYS A 84 -25.27 16.93 -26.04
C LYS A 84 -24.15 15.96 -25.65
N PRO A 85 -24.47 14.94 -24.82
CA PRO A 85 -23.51 13.91 -24.48
C PRO A 85 -23.11 13.08 -25.71
N VAL A 86 -21.82 12.85 -25.88
CA VAL A 86 -21.32 11.93 -26.91
C VAL A 86 -21.55 10.50 -26.43
N LEU A 87 -22.16 9.67 -27.30
CA LEU A 87 -22.40 8.26 -27.04
C LEU A 87 -21.43 7.39 -27.86
N ASP A 88 -21.03 6.25 -27.32
CA ASP A 88 -20.27 5.24 -28.02
C ASP A 88 -21.18 4.36 -28.93
N GLU A 89 -20.58 3.36 -29.59
CA GLU A 89 -21.30 2.42 -30.44
C GLU A 89 -22.38 1.62 -29.70
N ASN A 90 -22.24 1.46 -28.38
CA ASN A 90 -23.16 0.77 -27.50
C ASN A 90 -24.18 1.72 -26.82
N ARG A 91 -24.30 2.97 -27.29
CA ARG A 91 -25.15 4.03 -26.73
C ARG A 91 -24.82 4.39 -25.27
N LYS A 92 -23.60 4.10 -24.80
CA LYS A 92 -23.14 4.54 -23.51
C LYS A 92 -22.46 5.92 -23.63
N GLN A 93 -22.66 6.74 -22.62
CA GLN A 93 -22.03 8.06 -22.54
C GLN A 93 -20.50 7.94 -22.48
N VAL A 94 -19.83 8.59 -23.44
CA VAL A 94 -18.37 8.66 -23.43
C VAL A 94 -17.92 9.58 -22.31
N THR A 95 -17.10 9.07 -21.42
CA THR A 95 -16.50 9.85 -20.34
C THR A 95 -14.99 10.00 -20.56
N LYS A 96 -14.44 11.08 -20.05
CA LYS A 96 -13.00 11.36 -20.00
C LYS A 96 -12.63 11.78 -18.60
N GLY A 97 -11.34 11.69 -18.30
CA GLY A 97 -10.84 12.14 -17.01
C GLY A 97 -9.34 11.97 -16.88
N ARG A 98 -8.80 12.50 -15.81
CA ARG A 98 -7.40 12.29 -15.45
C ARG A 98 -7.31 11.10 -14.50
N MET A 99 -6.37 10.19 -14.75
CA MET A 99 -6.11 9.06 -13.87
C MET A 99 -5.61 9.54 -12.49
N LEU A 100 -6.01 8.79 -11.46
CA LEU A 100 -5.48 8.92 -10.11
C LEU A 100 -4.31 7.94 -9.94
N ASP A 101 -3.13 8.47 -9.63
CA ASP A 101 -1.96 7.65 -9.28
C ASP A 101 -1.90 7.52 -7.75
N PHE A 102 -2.15 6.29 -7.25
CA PHE A 102 -2.21 6.02 -5.82
C PHE A 102 -1.68 4.61 -5.52
N MET A 103 -0.82 4.47 -4.53
CA MET A 103 -0.22 3.20 -4.09
C MET A 103 0.49 2.40 -5.21
N GLY A 104 1.01 3.07 -6.24
CA GLY A 104 1.68 2.40 -7.37
C GLY A 104 0.74 1.87 -8.45
N PHE A 105 -0.56 2.14 -8.32
CA PHE A 105 -1.59 1.89 -9.32
C PHE A 105 -2.04 3.21 -9.96
N GLN A 106 -2.57 3.08 -11.17
CA GLN A 106 -3.21 4.15 -11.91
C GLN A 106 -4.68 3.80 -12.11
N PHE A 107 -5.52 4.49 -11.35
CA PHE A 107 -6.97 4.34 -11.43
C PHE A 107 -7.51 5.26 -12.52
N HIS A 108 -8.11 4.67 -13.52
CA HIS A 108 -8.89 5.34 -14.56
C HIS A 108 -10.37 5.19 -14.22
N HIS A 109 -11.24 5.91 -14.92
CA HIS A 109 -12.69 5.78 -14.72
C HIS A 109 -13.23 4.40 -15.13
N ASP A 110 -12.55 3.70 -16.06
CA ASP A 110 -12.99 2.45 -16.68
C ASP A 110 -12.09 1.23 -16.36
N ARG A 111 -10.88 1.48 -15.85
CA ARG A 111 -9.89 0.41 -15.60
C ARG A 111 -8.87 0.80 -14.56
N THR A 112 -8.19 -0.21 -14.02
CA THR A 112 -7.05 -0.02 -13.10
C THR A 112 -5.80 -0.62 -13.73
N THR A 113 -4.76 0.19 -13.87
CA THR A 113 -3.47 -0.25 -14.40
C THR A 113 -2.35 -0.08 -13.37
N ILE A 114 -1.23 -0.73 -13.58
CA ILE A 114 -0.04 -0.55 -12.74
C ILE A 114 0.74 0.67 -13.25
N ARG A 115 1.34 1.42 -12.34
CA ARG A 115 2.24 2.53 -12.68
C ARG A 115 3.34 2.04 -13.65
N LYS A 116 3.59 2.80 -14.72
CA LYS A 116 4.55 2.45 -15.78
C LYS A 116 5.94 2.09 -15.22
N SER A 117 6.42 2.83 -14.21
CA SER A 117 7.70 2.53 -13.56
C SER A 117 7.75 1.14 -12.93
N ASN A 118 6.66 0.68 -12.32
CA ASN A 118 6.55 -0.66 -11.74
C ASN A 118 6.50 -1.75 -12.81
N ILE A 119 5.81 -1.50 -13.93
CA ILE A 119 5.79 -2.41 -15.09
C ILE A 119 7.20 -2.58 -15.66
N GLU A 120 7.92 -1.47 -15.86
CA GLU A 120 9.29 -1.49 -16.37
C GLU A 120 10.27 -2.16 -15.40
N ALA A 121 10.12 -1.92 -14.09
CA ALA A 121 10.92 -2.58 -13.06
C ALA A 121 10.68 -4.09 -13.05
N ALA A 122 9.43 -4.54 -13.15
CA ALA A 122 9.07 -5.95 -13.25
C ALA A 122 9.67 -6.60 -14.51
N ARG A 123 9.61 -5.91 -15.67
CA ARG A 123 10.21 -6.37 -16.93
C ARG A 123 11.72 -6.49 -16.84
N ARG A 124 12.40 -5.48 -16.27
CA ARG A 124 13.86 -5.53 -16.03
C ARG A 124 14.23 -6.69 -15.11
N LYS A 125 13.48 -6.89 -14.02
CA LYS A 125 13.70 -8.02 -13.10
C LYS A 125 13.48 -9.36 -13.78
N ALA A 126 12.45 -9.55 -14.58
CA ALA A 126 12.21 -10.77 -15.35
C ALA A 126 13.34 -11.06 -16.34
N ASN A 127 13.81 -10.04 -17.08
CA ASN A 127 14.96 -10.16 -17.98
C ASN A 127 16.26 -10.52 -17.25
N HIS A 128 16.46 -9.97 -16.05
CA HIS A 128 17.63 -10.31 -15.23
C HIS A 128 17.58 -11.75 -14.77
N ILE A 129 16.44 -12.21 -14.27
CA ILE A 129 16.23 -13.59 -13.80
C ILE A 129 16.39 -14.60 -14.94
N SER A 130 15.91 -14.29 -16.16
CA SER A 130 15.98 -15.20 -17.30
C SER A 130 17.41 -15.49 -17.76
N LYS A 131 18.37 -14.62 -17.40
CA LYS A 131 19.80 -14.77 -17.74
C LYS A 131 20.62 -15.43 -16.62
N GLN A 132 19.99 -15.78 -15.47
CA GLN A 132 20.67 -16.35 -14.34
C GLN A 132 20.51 -17.87 -14.28
N ASP A 133 21.61 -18.62 -14.15
CA ASP A 133 21.60 -20.07 -13.88
C ASP A 133 21.05 -20.35 -12.47
N LYS A 134 21.49 -19.56 -11.50
CA LYS A 134 21.05 -19.66 -10.10
C LYS A 134 20.31 -18.38 -9.69
N ILE A 135 19.03 -18.52 -9.39
CA ILE A 135 18.19 -17.42 -8.93
C ILE A 135 18.31 -17.29 -7.41
N SER A 136 18.68 -16.11 -6.91
CA SER A 136 18.70 -15.85 -5.46
C SER A 136 17.27 -15.78 -4.90
N TRP A 137 17.14 -16.07 -3.59
CA TRP A 137 15.87 -15.92 -2.87
C TRP A 137 15.30 -14.49 -3.01
N TYR A 138 16.16 -13.48 -2.85
CA TYR A 138 15.75 -12.08 -3.00
C TYR A 138 15.14 -11.79 -4.38
N ASN A 139 15.81 -12.20 -5.47
CA ASN A 139 15.29 -12.00 -6.82
C ASN A 139 13.97 -12.75 -7.05
N ALA A 140 13.84 -13.97 -6.51
CA ALA A 140 12.62 -14.74 -6.59
C ALA A 140 11.46 -14.07 -5.83
N SER A 141 11.71 -13.59 -4.61
CA SER A 141 10.73 -12.88 -3.77
C SER A 141 10.24 -11.59 -4.42
N VAL A 142 11.16 -10.74 -4.90
CA VAL A 142 10.83 -9.49 -5.59
C VAL A 142 9.98 -9.76 -6.84
N MET A 143 10.32 -10.78 -7.64
CA MET A 143 9.56 -11.11 -8.84
C MET A 143 8.14 -11.59 -8.51
N LEU A 144 7.98 -12.40 -7.46
CA LEU A 144 6.66 -12.84 -7.02
C LEU A 144 5.81 -11.69 -6.49
N SER A 145 6.42 -10.69 -5.84
CA SER A 145 5.73 -9.47 -5.41
C SER A 145 5.19 -8.68 -6.60
N TYR A 146 5.99 -8.47 -7.65
CA TYR A 146 5.51 -7.85 -8.89
C TYR A 146 4.35 -8.61 -9.52
N MET A 147 4.41 -9.94 -9.54
CA MET A 147 3.33 -10.76 -10.10
C MET A 147 1.99 -10.54 -9.36
N GLY A 148 2.03 -10.32 -8.06
CA GLY A 148 0.84 -9.99 -7.27
C GLY A 148 0.12 -8.74 -7.77
N LEU A 149 0.87 -7.71 -8.19
CA LEU A 149 0.29 -6.47 -8.74
C LEU A 149 -0.45 -6.73 -10.05
N PHE A 150 0.12 -7.54 -10.95
CA PHE A 150 -0.51 -7.81 -12.26
C PHE A 150 -1.82 -8.59 -12.15
N LYS A 151 -1.94 -9.49 -11.17
CA LYS A 151 -3.10 -10.39 -11.05
C LYS A 151 -4.43 -9.65 -10.86
N HIS A 152 -4.40 -8.47 -10.24
CA HIS A 152 -5.58 -7.72 -9.84
C HIS A 152 -5.79 -6.43 -10.65
N THR A 153 -5.18 -6.34 -11.84
CA THR A 153 -5.26 -5.15 -12.69
C THR A 153 -5.46 -5.51 -14.15
N ASP A 154 -5.94 -4.55 -14.93
CA ASP A 154 -6.12 -4.67 -16.38
C ASP A 154 -4.77 -4.74 -17.17
N THR A 155 -3.65 -4.69 -16.46
CA THR A 155 -2.30 -4.94 -17.00
C THR A 155 -1.92 -6.42 -17.06
N TYR A 156 -2.84 -7.34 -16.76
CA TYR A 156 -2.57 -8.78 -16.72
C TYR A 156 -2.10 -9.33 -18.08
N ASN A 157 -2.65 -8.85 -19.20
CA ASN A 157 -2.22 -9.26 -20.54
C ASN A 157 -0.73 -8.93 -20.79
N TYR A 158 -0.27 -7.75 -20.33
CA TYR A 158 1.15 -7.42 -20.41
C TYR A 158 2.04 -8.42 -19.65
N TYR A 159 1.59 -8.90 -18.49
CA TYR A 159 2.29 -9.95 -17.76
C TYR A 159 2.36 -11.25 -18.56
N ILE A 160 1.27 -11.68 -19.18
CA ILE A 160 1.22 -12.91 -19.99
C ILE A 160 2.20 -12.82 -21.18
N ASP A 161 2.21 -11.69 -21.88
CA ASP A 161 2.96 -11.54 -23.14
C ASP A 161 4.46 -11.29 -22.90
N TYR A 162 4.82 -10.47 -21.92
CA TYR A 162 6.18 -9.94 -21.79
C TYR A 162 6.97 -10.45 -20.59
N ILE A 163 6.30 -10.94 -19.55
CA ILE A 163 6.95 -11.34 -18.28
C ILE A 163 6.92 -12.86 -18.09
N LYS A 164 5.74 -13.45 -18.20
CA LYS A 164 5.52 -14.88 -17.97
C LYS A 164 6.43 -15.81 -18.81
N PRO A 165 6.70 -15.52 -20.09
CA PRO A 165 7.59 -16.37 -20.89
C PRO A 165 9.04 -16.42 -20.41
N LYS A 166 9.48 -15.42 -19.64
CA LYS A 166 10.87 -15.26 -19.17
C LYS A 166 11.12 -15.87 -17.79
N ILE A 167 10.09 -16.30 -17.09
CA ILE A 167 10.18 -16.78 -15.72
C ILE A 167 9.48 -18.11 -15.52
N ASN A 168 10.05 -18.94 -14.66
CA ASN A 168 9.37 -20.15 -14.19
C ASN A 168 8.79 -19.90 -12.79
N VAL A 169 7.50 -19.60 -12.73
CA VAL A 169 6.78 -19.26 -11.49
C VAL A 169 6.87 -20.38 -10.45
N LYS A 170 6.77 -21.64 -10.87
CA LYS A 170 6.89 -22.79 -9.96
C LYS A 170 8.27 -22.84 -9.31
N LYS A 171 9.33 -22.60 -10.10
CA LYS A 171 10.73 -22.51 -9.61
C LYS A 171 10.88 -21.37 -8.61
N LEU A 172 10.36 -20.18 -8.90
CA LEU A 172 10.42 -19.02 -7.99
C LEU A 172 9.72 -19.30 -6.65
N LYS A 173 8.49 -19.81 -6.67
CA LYS A 173 7.74 -20.19 -5.46
C LYS A 173 8.50 -21.23 -4.63
N ARG A 174 9.11 -22.22 -5.27
CA ARG A 174 9.92 -23.26 -4.59
C ARG A 174 11.14 -22.67 -3.88
N ILE A 175 11.84 -21.71 -4.51
CA ILE A 175 12.99 -21.02 -3.91
C ILE A 175 12.57 -20.27 -2.65
N VAL A 176 11.50 -19.47 -2.74
CA VAL A 176 11.01 -18.66 -1.60
C VAL A 176 10.52 -19.57 -0.48
N SER A 177 9.72 -20.59 -0.77
CA SER A 177 9.22 -21.53 0.24
C SER A 177 10.34 -22.31 0.95
N LYS A 178 11.40 -22.69 0.22
CA LYS A 178 12.57 -23.38 0.80
C LYS A 178 13.33 -22.45 1.77
N HIS A 179 13.46 -21.16 1.43
CA HIS A 179 14.12 -20.18 2.30
C HIS A 179 13.32 -19.94 3.59
N SER A 180 12.02 -19.68 3.49
CA SER A 180 11.17 -19.47 4.67
C SER A 180 11.16 -20.67 5.63
N ARG A 181 11.23 -21.91 5.10
CA ARG A 181 11.33 -23.11 5.95
C ARG A 181 12.66 -23.18 6.71
N LYS A 182 13.76 -22.70 6.11
CA LYS A 182 15.06 -22.65 6.77
C LYS A 182 15.08 -21.61 7.89
N GLU A 183 14.56 -20.42 7.65
CA GLU A 183 14.44 -19.35 8.65
C GLU A 183 13.60 -19.82 9.84
N ASN A 184 12.40 -20.35 9.59
CA ASN A 184 11.53 -20.87 10.65
C ASN A 184 12.17 -21.99 11.47
N LYS A 185 13.04 -22.82 10.86
CA LYS A 185 13.78 -23.85 11.58
C LYS A 185 14.86 -23.23 12.46
N HIS A 186 15.58 -22.22 11.98
CA HIS A 186 16.61 -21.50 12.73
C HIS A 186 16.01 -20.80 13.94
N ASP A 187 14.90 -20.05 13.74
CA ASP A 187 14.19 -19.35 14.82
C ASP A 187 13.67 -20.31 15.92
N ARG A 188 13.26 -21.54 15.53
CA ARG A 188 12.83 -22.56 16.50
C ARG A 188 13.98 -23.10 17.32
N LEU A 189 15.15 -23.30 16.71
CA LEU A 189 16.36 -23.76 17.41
C LEU A 189 16.83 -22.68 18.40
N GLU A 190 16.93 -21.42 18.00
CA GLU A 190 17.31 -20.31 18.89
C GLU A 190 16.35 -20.11 20.06
N LYS A 191 15.04 -20.30 19.86
CA LYS A 191 14.05 -20.26 20.94
C LYS A 191 14.12 -21.47 21.84
N GLY A 192 14.46 -22.65 21.32
CA GLY A 192 14.70 -23.88 22.07
C GLY A 192 15.89 -23.73 23.01
N ASP A 193 17.00 -23.19 22.52
CA ASP A 193 18.23 -22.99 23.30
C ASP A 193 18.05 -21.94 24.41
N ARG A 194 17.24 -20.88 24.20
CA ARG A 194 16.90 -19.90 25.25
C ARG A 194 16.05 -20.51 26.35
N ASN A 195 15.13 -21.41 26.03
CA ASN A 195 14.30 -22.08 27.04
C ASN A 195 15.09 -23.10 27.87
N THR A 196 16.09 -23.76 27.29
CA THR A 196 16.98 -24.67 28.03
C THR A 196 17.99 -23.91 28.91
N ALA A 197 18.48 -22.75 28.49
CA ALA A 197 19.34 -21.89 29.32
C ALA A 197 18.60 -21.24 30.49
N GLY A 198 17.29 -20.98 30.37
CA GLY A 198 16.44 -20.41 31.42
C GLY A 198 16.06 -21.39 32.54
N GLN A 199 16.18 -22.69 32.35
CA GLN A 199 15.87 -23.70 33.38
C GLN A 199 17.04 -24.04 34.33
N ALA A 200 18.26 -23.60 34.04
CA ALA A 200 19.43 -23.87 34.85
C ALA A 200 19.69 -22.81 35.97
N GLY A 201 18.82 -21.80 36.13
CA GLY A 201 18.94 -20.69 37.10
C GLY A 201 17.75 -20.49 38.02
N GLY A 202 17.07 -21.56 38.44
CA GLY A 202 15.89 -21.51 39.32
C GLY A 202 16.26 -21.38 40.80
N GLY A 203 16.79 -20.23 41.24
CA GLY A 203 16.81 -19.83 42.63
C GLY A 203 15.44 -19.29 43.03
N ARG A 204 14.80 -19.93 44.06
CA ARG A 204 13.56 -19.44 44.71
C ARG A 204 13.76 -18.00 45.12
N GLN A 205 12.93 -17.09 44.66
CA GLN A 205 12.70 -15.77 45.27
C GLN A 205 11.31 -15.76 45.86
N ASP A 206 11.25 -15.67 47.17
CA ASP A 206 10.03 -15.51 47.95
C ASP A 206 9.41 -14.15 47.66
N ILE A 207 8.13 -14.13 47.31
CA ILE A 207 7.36 -12.92 47.08
C ILE A 207 6.77 -12.50 48.41
N VAL A 208 7.24 -11.39 48.98
CA VAL A 208 6.61 -10.72 50.11
C VAL A 208 5.52 -9.81 49.59
N ALA A 209 4.26 -10.16 49.80
CA ALA A 209 3.11 -9.29 49.55
C ALA A 209 3.03 -8.23 50.65
N VAL A 210 3.09 -6.95 50.28
CA VAL A 210 2.76 -5.82 51.21
C VAL A 210 1.39 -5.30 50.81
N ASN A 211 0.39 -5.66 51.64
CA ASN A 211 -0.90 -5.00 51.70
C ASN A 211 -0.76 -3.70 52.52
N GLY A 212 -1.35 -2.62 52.08
CA GLY A 212 -1.47 -1.40 52.85
C GLY A 212 -1.92 -0.17 52.11
N LEU A 213 -3.22 -0.02 51.91
CA LEU A 213 -3.86 1.29 51.80
C LEU A 213 -4.18 1.79 53.24
N PRO A 214 -4.12 3.10 53.48
CA PRO A 214 -5.36 3.76 53.89
C PRO A 214 -5.55 5.17 53.32
N ALA A 215 -6.83 5.53 53.24
CA ALA A 215 -7.53 6.82 53.22
C ALA A 215 -7.11 7.91 52.21
#